data_256443d72287c289c2a77df4814bbea2
#
_entry.id   256443d72287c289c2a77df4814bbea2
#
_cell.length_a   1.000
_cell.length_b   1.000
_cell.length_c   1.000
_cell.angle_alpha   90.00
_cell.angle_beta   90.00
_cell.angle_gamma   90.00
#
_symmetry.space_group_name_H-M   'P 1'
#
loop_
_entity.id
_entity.type
_entity.pdbx_description
1 polymer ?
#
loop_
_entity_poly.entity_id
_entity_poly.type
_entity_poly.pdbx_seq_one_letter_code
_entity_poly.pdbx_strand_id
1 'polypeptide(L)'
;MDSAIEPSPAPSTRGRRARGFSGDDRERAILATAERLLGERPLSEISVDQLAKGAGISRPTFYFYFTSKEQVLLALFDRVVEQARSNRGDALQRLAEDEEQGWRDAIGPFCATFADHRAITSAAAAAQYTSAAVRELWSQVMERFVVEVTEAIESERRRGAAPDGIPARDLATVLNSMVERSLFSTFADTAPAVPEERLLDTLVSVFMGAIYGRA
;
A
#
# COMPACT_ATOMS: atom_id res chain seq x y z
N MET A 1 -8.05 -23.84 -79.30
CA MET A 1 -7.05 -24.25 -78.27
C MET A 1 -7.32 -23.40 -77.05
N ASP A 2 -8.10 -24.01 -76.20
CA ASP A 2 -8.63 -23.37 -74.95
C ASP A 2 -7.63 -23.67 -73.84
N SER A 3 -7.04 -22.66 -73.24
CA SER A 3 -6.11 -22.83 -72.14
C SER A 3 -6.79 -22.34 -70.85
N ALA A 4 -7.30 -23.29 -70.10
CA ALA A 4 -7.88 -23.08 -68.79
C ALA A 4 -6.84 -22.63 -67.76
N ILE A 5 -7.06 -21.47 -67.14
CA ILE A 5 -6.28 -20.97 -66.01
C ILE A 5 -6.89 -21.53 -64.73
N GLU A 6 -6.16 -22.40 -64.01
CA GLU A 6 -6.52 -22.87 -62.68
C GLU A 6 -6.41 -21.75 -61.67
N PRO A 7 -7.32 -21.62 -60.71
CA PRO A 7 -7.20 -20.64 -59.63
C PRO A 7 -6.26 -21.11 -58.53
N SER A 8 -5.31 -20.22 -58.17
CA SER A 8 -4.37 -20.36 -57.07
C SER A 8 -5.10 -20.45 -55.71
N PRO A 9 -4.66 -21.31 -54.76
CA PRO A 9 -5.29 -21.41 -53.46
C PRO A 9 -5.00 -20.18 -52.60
N ALA A 10 -6.04 -19.69 -51.92
CA ALA A 10 -6.01 -18.58 -50.98
C ALA A 10 -5.06 -18.89 -49.81
N PRO A 11 -4.37 -17.86 -49.24
CA PRO A 11 -3.48 -18.06 -48.08
C PRO A 11 -4.30 -18.40 -46.83
N SER A 12 -3.96 -19.52 -46.20
CA SER A 12 -4.50 -19.96 -44.94
C SER A 12 -4.24 -18.89 -43.86
N THR A 13 -5.30 -18.38 -43.27
CA THR A 13 -5.28 -17.57 -42.02
C THR A 13 -4.63 -18.39 -40.93
N ARG A 14 -3.32 -18.20 -40.72
CA ARG A 14 -2.64 -18.69 -39.51
C ARG A 14 -3.29 -18.06 -38.28
N GLY A 15 -3.90 -18.92 -37.50
CA GLY A 15 -4.55 -18.57 -36.25
C GLY A 15 -3.66 -17.69 -35.40
N ARG A 16 -4.23 -16.59 -34.95
CA ARG A 16 -3.66 -15.66 -33.96
C ARG A 16 -3.37 -16.47 -32.69
N ARG A 17 -2.14 -16.93 -32.52
CA ARG A 17 -1.70 -17.54 -31.23
C ARG A 17 -2.04 -16.51 -30.15
N ALA A 18 -2.94 -16.88 -29.25
CA ALA A 18 -3.16 -16.14 -28.02
C ALA A 18 -1.80 -15.91 -27.39
N ARG A 19 -1.43 -14.64 -27.16
CA ARG A 19 -0.22 -14.28 -26.39
C ARG A 19 -0.35 -14.97 -25.04
N GLY A 20 0.48 -15.98 -24.80
CA GLY A 20 0.55 -16.61 -23.48
C GLY A 20 0.87 -15.51 -22.46
N PHE A 21 0.14 -15.49 -21.35
CA PHE A 21 0.40 -14.58 -20.23
C PHE A 21 1.89 -14.63 -19.87
N SER A 22 2.56 -13.48 -19.79
CA SER A 22 3.93 -13.38 -19.30
C SER A 22 3.97 -13.77 -17.80
N GLY A 23 5.16 -14.01 -17.24
CA GLY A 23 5.31 -14.24 -15.81
C GLY A 23 4.67 -13.14 -14.98
N ASP A 24 4.95 -11.88 -15.35
CA ASP A 24 4.43 -10.68 -14.70
C ASP A 24 2.90 -10.54 -14.83
N ASP A 25 2.31 -11.02 -15.94
CA ASP A 25 0.84 -10.98 -16.10
C ASP A 25 0.15 -11.95 -15.15
N ARG A 26 0.75 -13.13 -14.89
CA ARG A 26 0.21 -14.12 -13.96
C ARG A 26 0.33 -13.66 -12.50
N GLU A 27 1.46 -13.10 -12.13
CA GLU A 27 1.64 -12.51 -10.81
C GLU A 27 0.61 -11.39 -10.56
N ARG A 28 0.47 -10.47 -11.51
CA ARG A 28 -0.55 -9.41 -11.44
C ARG A 28 -1.97 -9.97 -11.33
N ALA A 29 -2.29 -11.05 -12.04
CA ALA A 29 -3.60 -11.69 -11.97
C ALA A 29 -3.86 -12.33 -10.60
N ILE A 30 -2.84 -12.92 -9.95
CA ILE A 30 -2.94 -13.44 -8.58
C ILE A 30 -3.22 -12.30 -7.60
N LEU A 31 -2.46 -11.21 -7.68
CA LEU A 31 -2.60 -10.06 -6.80
C LEU A 31 -3.96 -9.37 -6.97
N ALA A 32 -4.41 -9.13 -8.21
CA ALA A 32 -5.74 -8.57 -8.47
C ALA A 32 -6.87 -9.47 -7.97
N THR A 33 -6.72 -10.79 -8.08
CA THR A 33 -7.68 -11.76 -7.53
C THR A 33 -7.71 -11.69 -5.99
N ALA A 34 -6.54 -11.60 -5.36
CA ALA A 34 -6.44 -11.52 -3.91
C ALA A 34 -7.08 -10.23 -3.37
N GLU A 35 -6.78 -9.08 -3.98
CA GLU A 35 -7.37 -7.80 -3.59
C GLU A 35 -8.90 -7.83 -3.67
N ARG A 36 -9.46 -8.32 -4.77
CA ARG A 36 -10.91 -8.49 -4.91
C ARG A 36 -11.50 -9.39 -3.83
N LEU A 37 -10.87 -10.56 -3.56
CA LEU A 37 -11.38 -11.51 -2.56
C LEU A 37 -11.27 -10.96 -1.13
N LEU A 38 -10.22 -10.16 -0.83
CA LEU A 38 -10.09 -9.46 0.46
C LEU A 38 -11.18 -8.43 0.67
N GLY A 39 -11.72 -7.82 -0.40
CA GLY A 39 -12.89 -6.95 -0.32
C GLY A 39 -14.20 -7.69 0.00
N GLU A 40 -14.24 -9.03 -0.16
CA GLU A 40 -15.43 -9.85 0.08
C GLU A 40 -15.37 -10.60 1.41
N ARG A 41 -14.18 -11.01 1.86
CA ARG A 41 -13.98 -11.88 3.04
C ARG A 41 -12.58 -11.76 3.62
N PRO A 42 -12.37 -12.14 4.91
CA PRO A 42 -11.05 -12.11 5.54
C PRO A 42 -10.09 -13.13 4.90
N LEU A 43 -8.78 -12.87 5.00
CA LEU A 43 -7.73 -13.74 4.46
C LEU A 43 -7.83 -15.19 4.95
N SER A 44 -8.29 -15.40 6.19
CA SER A 44 -8.47 -16.75 6.75
C SER A 44 -9.40 -17.63 5.92
N GLU A 45 -10.41 -17.05 5.28
CA GLU A 45 -11.41 -17.73 4.46
C GLU A 45 -11.02 -17.83 2.99
N ILE A 46 -9.92 -17.23 2.58
CA ILE A 46 -9.38 -17.31 1.22
C ILE A 46 -8.43 -18.49 1.12
N SER A 47 -8.68 -19.39 0.16
CA SER A 47 -7.80 -20.53 -0.14
C SER A 47 -6.89 -20.24 -1.34
N VAL A 48 -5.74 -20.94 -1.40
CA VAL A 48 -4.84 -20.90 -2.56
C VAL A 48 -5.56 -21.36 -3.84
N ASP A 49 -6.50 -22.32 -3.73
CA ASP A 49 -7.27 -22.77 -4.89
C ASP A 49 -8.17 -21.67 -5.46
N GLN A 50 -8.78 -20.85 -4.60
CA GLN A 50 -9.56 -19.67 -5.03
C GLN A 50 -8.69 -18.62 -5.70
N LEU A 51 -7.49 -18.36 -5.16
CA LEU A 51 -6.53 -17.43 -5.76
C LEU A 51 -6.06 -17.92 -7.14
N ALA A 52 -5.65 -19.19 -7.25
CA ALA A 52 -5.22 -19.78 -8.50
C ALA A 52 -6.33 -19.77 -9.56
N LYS A 53 -7.55 -20.23 -9.17
CA LYS A 53 -8.71 -20.26 -10.06
C LYS A 53 -9.10 -18.83 -10.54
N GLY A 54 -9.12 -17.86 -9.65
CA GLY A 54 -9.45 -16.48 -9.99
C GLY A 54 -8.41 -15.82 -10.90
N ALA A 55 -7.13 -16.21 -10.77
CA ALA A 55 -6.04 -15.77 -11.64
C ALA A 55 -5.96 -16.55 -12.98
N GLY A 56 -6.84 -17.55 -13.20
CA GLY A 56 -6.81 -18.37 -14.42
C GLY A 56 -5.60 -19.31 -14.53
N ILE A 57 -5.03 -19.73 -13.40
CA ILE A 57 -3.85 -20.61 -13.32
C ILE A 57 -4.12 -21.85 -12.49
N SER A 58 -3.24 -22.86 -12.61
CA SER A 58 -3.28 -24.04 -11.76
C SER A 58 -2.67 -23.76 -10.37
N ARG A 59 -3.07 -24.56 -9.35
CA ARG A 59 -2.45 -24.49 -8.01
C ARG A 59 -0.93 -24.71 -8.02
N PRO A 60 -0.35 -25.68 -8.77
CA PRO A 60 1.11 -25.77 -8.90
C PRO A 60 1.74 -24.50 -9.47
N THR A 61 1.09 -23.87 -10.47
CA THR A 61 1.55 -22.60 -11.03
C THR A 61 1.53 -21.47 -10.01
N PHE A 62 0.53 -21.43 -9.12
CA PHE A 62 0.50 -20.45 -8.02
C PHE A 62 1.75 -20.55 -7.14
N TYR A 63 2.15 -21.77 -6.74
CA TYR A 63 3.32 -21.98 -5.89
C TYR A 63 4.67 -21.63 -6.55
N PHE A 64 4.68 -21.42 -7.87
CA PHE A 64 5.84 -20.86 -8.55
C PHE A 64 6.04 -19.37 -8.25
N TYR A 65 4.95 -18.62 -7.99
CA TYR A 65 4.98 -17.19 -7.71
C TYR A 65 4.97 -16.86 -6.22
N PHE A 66 4.14 -17.57 -5.45
CA PHE A 66 3.93 -17.31 -4.03
C PHE A 66 3.89 -18.61 -3.24
N THR A 67 4.64 -18.69 -2.14
CA THR A 67 4.67 -19.89 -1.31
C THR A 67 3.42 -20.01 -0.42
N SER A 68 2.70 -18.92 -0.18
CA SER A 68 1.48 -18.90 0.64
C SER A 68 0.59 -17.69 0.27
N LYS A 69 -0.64 -17.71 0.79
CA LYS A 69 -1.56 -16.56 0.66
C LYS A 69 -1.10 -15.34 1.48
N GLU A 70 -0.38 -15.57 2.56
CA GLU A 70 0.23 -14.52 3.37
C GLU A 70 1.30 -13.77 2.57
N GLN A 71 2.10 -14.45 1.74
CA GLN A 71 3.04 -13.79 0.83
C GLN A 71 2.33 -12.94 -0.24
N VAL A 72 1.17 -13.37 -0.72
CA VAL A 72 0.34 -12.54 -1.62
C VAL A 72 -0.12 -11.27 -0.91
N LEU A 73 -0.58 -11.38 0.34
CA LEU A 73 -0.96 -10.23 1.17
C LEU A 73 0.22 -9.28 1.39
N LEU A 74 1.42 -9.81 1.70
CA LEU A 74 2.63 -9.01 1.87
C LEU A 74 2.97 -8.21 0.61
N ALA A 75 2.92 -8.85 -0.56
CA ALA A 75 3.18 -8.19 -1.84
C ALA A 75 2.13 -7.09 -2.16
N LEU A 76 0.86 -7.32 -1.82
CA LEU A 76 -0.18 -6.30 -1.95
C LEU A 76 0.07 -5.13 -1.01
N PHE A 77 0.35 -5.39 0.26
CA PHE A 77 0.58 -4.36 1.26
C PHE A 77 1.82 -3.51 0.93
N ASP A 78 2.92 -4.14 0.51
CA ASP A 78 4.12 -3.44 0.06
C ASP A 78 3.83 -2.48 -1.11
N ARG A 79 3.02 -2.91 -2.09
CA ARG A 79 2.58 -2.05 -3.19
C ARG A 79 1.75 -0.84 -2.72
N VAL A 80 0.85 -1.05 -1.77
CA VAL A 80 0.04 0.06 -1.19
C VAL A 80 0.95 1.07 -0.49
N VAL A 81 1.93 0.60 0.29
CA VAL A 81 2.89 1.46 0.97
C VAL A 81 3.75 2.25 -0.03
N GLU A 82 4.30 1.58 -1.05
CA GLU A 82 5.12 2.25 -2.06
C GLU A 82 4.31 3.24 -2.90
N GLN A 83 3.05 2.95 -3.19
CA GLN A 83 2.15 3.91 -3.84
C GLN A 83 1.92 5.15 -2.97
N ALA A 84 1.64 4.99 -1.68
CA ALA A 84 1.47 6.11 -0.75
C ALA A 84 2.75 6.96 -0.65
N ARG A 85 3.92 6.33 -0.57
CA ARG A 85 5.22 7.01 -0.57
C ARG A 85 5.48 7.76 -1.88
N SER A 86 5.21 7.15 -3.01
CA SER A 86 5.33 7.80 -4.32
C SER A 86 4.41 9.01 -4.44
N ASN A 87 3.17 8.91 -3.97
CA ASN A 87 2.20 10.00 -3.96
C ASN A 87 2.61 11.15 -3.03
N ARG A 88 3.29 10.86 -1.91
CA ARG A 88 3.84 11.86 -1.00
C ARG A 88 4.98 12.67 -1.64
N GLY A 89 5.80 12.03 -2.49
CA GLY A 89 6.96 12.67 -3.12
C GLY A 89 7.91 13.27 -2.08
N ASP A 90 8.28 14.53 -2.29
CA ASP A 90 9.23 15.33 -1.50
C ASP A 90 8.57 16.26 -0.46
N ALA A 91 7.32 15.98 -0.05
CA ALA A 91 6.55 16.85 0.85
C ALA A 91 7.30 17.23 2.15
N LEU A 92 8.04 16.28 2.76
CA LEU A 92 8.82 16.54 3.98
C LEU A 92 9.99 17.51 3.74
N GLN A 93 10.47 17.66 2.51
CA GLN A 93 11.53 18.62 2.16
C GLN A 93 10.99 20.04 2.03
N ARG A 94 9.68 20.20 1.78
CA ARG A 94 8.99 21.48 1.66
C ARG A 94 8.44 22.05 2.97
N LEU A 95 8.63 21.39 4.10
CA LEU A 95 8.20 21.88 5.43
C LEU A 95 8.73 23.29 5.74
N ALA A 96 9.90 23.65 5.21
CA ALA A 96 10.48 24.99 5.41
C ALA A 96 9.69 26.13 4.72
N GLU A 97 8.85 25.82 3.75
CA GLU A 97 8.03 26.78 3.00
C GLU A 97 6.71 27.06 3.73
N ASP A 98 6.04 25.98 4.18
CA ASP A 98 4.79 26.00 4.93
C ASP A 98 4.70 24.70 5.77
N GLU A 99 4.82 24.83 7.08
CA GLU A 99 4.87 23.65 7.98
C GLU A 99 3.55 22.86 7.96
N GLU A 100 2.41 23.56 8.04
CA GLU A 100 1.10 22.90 8.09
C GLU A 100 0.77 22.23 6.76
N GLN A 101 0.96 22.91 5.65
CA GLN A 101 0.74 22.34 4.32
C GLN A 101 1.72 21.21 4.03
N GLY A 102 2.98 21.34 4.43
CA GLY A 102 3.99 20.29 4.28
C GLY A 102 3.62 19.00 5.01
N TRP A 103 3.13 19.09 6.26
CA TRP A 103 2.61 17.91 6.98
C TRP A 103 1.34 17.37 6.35
N ARG A 104 0.45 18.23 5.86
CA ARG A 104 -0.75 17.83 5.13
C ARG A 104 -0.40 17.04 3.88
N ASP A 105 0.55 17.53 3.11
CA ASP A 105 1.07 16.86 1.90
C ASP A 105 1.84 15.56 2.23
N ALA A 106 2.44 15.48 3.41
CA ALA A 106 3.14 14.27 3.85
C ALA A 106 2.20 13.18 4.34
N ILE A 107 1.11 13.50 5.05
CA ILE A 107 0.18 12.56 5.67
C ILE A 107 -0.99 12.22 4.74
N GLY A 108 -1.50 13.20 3.99
CA GLY A 108 -2.70 13.06 3.15
C GLY A 108 -2.64 11.90 2.15
N PRO A 109 -1.53 11.70 1.41
CA PRO A 109 -1.40 10.57 0.47
C PRO A 109 -1.52 9.20 1.14
N PHE A 110 -1.09 9.05 2.40
CA PHE A 110 -1.30 7.80 3.16
C PHE A 110 -2.77 7.62 3.53
N CYS A 111 -3.45 8.68 4.00
CA CYS A 111 -4.88 8.62 4.27
C CYS A 111 -5.66 8.21 3.01
N ALA A 112 -5.41 8.85 1.87
CA ALA A 112 -6.08 8.57 0.61
C ALA A 112 -5.77 7.15 0.11
N THR A 113 -4.50 6.75 0.03
CA THR A 113 -4.11 5.44 -0.49
C THR A 113 -4.64 4.30 0.38
N PHE A 114 -4.61 4.47 1.72
CA PHE A 114 -5.13 3.44 2.63
C PHE A 114 -6.66 3.38 2.62
N ALA A 115 -7.35 4.50 2.37
CA ALA A 115 -8.78 4.51 2.11
C ALA A 115 -9.15 3.75 0.84
N ASP A 116 -8.41 3.98 -0.25
CA ASP A 116 -8.63 3.30 -1.53
C ASP A 116 -8.38 1.79 -1.45
N HIS A 117 -7.42 1.36 -0.60
CA HIS A 117 -7.03 -0.03 -0.40
C HIS A 117 -7.39 -0.58 0.98
N ARG A 118 -8.52 -0.14 1.58
CA ARG A 118 -8.91 -0.48 2.96
C ARG A 118 -8.97 -2.00 3.24
N ALA A 119 -9.36 -2.80 2.26
CA ALA A 119 -9.39 -4.26 2.40
C ALA A 119 -8.00 -4.87 2.61
N ILE A 120 -6.99 -4.41 1.86
CA ILE A 120 -5.60 -4.84 2.00
C ILE A 120 -5.03 -4.36 3.33
N THR A 121 -5.25 -3.08 3.67
CA THR A 121 -4.76 -2.46 4.90
C THR A 121 -5.31 -3.17 6.14
N SER A 122 -6.64 -3.42 6.17
CA SER A 122 -7.29 -4.15 7.26
C SER A 122 -6.80 -5.59 7.37
N ALA A 123 -6.63 -6.29 6.25
CA ALA A 123 -6.12 -7.66 6.24
C ALA A 123 -4.66 -7.74 6.74
N ALA A 124 -3.80 -6.80 6.34
CA ALA A 124 -2.41 -6.73 6.79
C ALA A 124 -2.33 -6.42 8.29
N ALA A 125 -3.11 -5.44 8.76
CA ALA A 125 -3.19 -5.09 10.18
C ALA A 125 -3.71 -6.24 11.05
N ALA A 126 -4.65 -7.04 10.57
CA ALA A 126 -5.10 -8.24 11.29
C ALA A 126 -4.03 -9.36 11.26
N ALA A 127 -3.36 -9.55 10.13
CA ALA A 127 -2.39 -10.62 9.94
C ALA A 127 -1.07 -10.40 10.72
N GLN A 128 -0.70 -9.17 11.10
CA GLN A 128 0.51 -8.90 11.89
C GLN A 128 0.51 -9.63 13.26
N TYR A 129 -0.68 -9.93 13.81
CA TYR A 129 -0.79 -10.64 15.09
C TYR A 129 -0.66 -12.17 14.95
N THR A 130 -0.85 -12.71 13.76
CA THR A 130 -0.87 -14.16 13.50
C THR A 130 0.27 -14.65 12.60
N SER A 131 0.90 -13.77 11.82
CA SER A 131 1.97 -14.09 10.89
C SER A 131 3.26 -13.36 11.25
N ALA A 132 4.32 -14.12 11.55
CA ALA A 132 5.65 -13.54 11.83
C ALA A 132 6.19 -12.74 10.61
N ALA A 133 5.97 -13.24 9.39
CA ALA A 133 6.44 -12.58 8.18
C ALA A 133 5.72 -11.24 7.94
N VAL A 134 4.40 -11.18 8.21
CA VAL A 134 3.64 -9.91 8.12
C VAL A 134 4.12 -8.94 9.19
N ARG A 135 4.32 -9.39 10.43
CA ARG A 135 4.83 -8.55 11.52
C ARG A 135 6.21 -7.97 11.21
N GLU A 136 7.10 -8.77 10.64
CA GLU A 136 8.44 -8.32 10.27
C GLU A 136 8.39 -7.21 9.20
N LEU A 137 7.64 -7.42 8.10
CA LEU A 137 7.46 -6.38 7.08
C LEU A 137 6.81 -5.12 7.66
N TRP A 138 5.78 -5.29 8.50
CA TRP A 138 5.12 -4.17 9.18
C TRP A 138 6.11 -3.35 10.00
N SER A 139 6.95 -4.02 10.79
CA SER A 139 8.00 -3.35 11.60
C SER A 139 8.99 -2.59 10.73
N GLN A 140 9.42 -3.15 9.61
CA GLN A 140 10.33 -2.48 8.66
C GLN A 140 9.67 -1.26 8.01
N VAL A 141 8.40 -1.33 7.66
CA VAL A 141 7.64 -0.20 7.10
C VAL A 141 7.53 0.91 8.14
N MET A 142 7.14 0.58 9.39
CA MET A 142 7.02 1.55 10.48
C MET A 142 8.37 2.21 10.80
N GLU A 143 9.46 1.44 10.85
CA GLU A 143 10.80 1.97 11.09
C GLU A 143 11.22 2.99 10.02
N ARG A 144 10.95 2.71 8.74
CA ARG A 144 11.24 3.67 7.66
C ARG A 144 10.52 5.01 7.88
N PHE A 145 9.24 4.98 8.26
CA PHE A 145 8.49 6.21 8.55
C PHE A 145 9.02 6.95 9.78
N VAL A 146 9.37 6.23 10.84
CA VAL A 146 9.98 6.83 12.03
C VAL A 146 11.29 7.55 11.67
N VAL A 147 12.16 6.94 10.86
CA VAL A 147 13.41 7.58 10.41
C VAL A 147 13.12 8.85 9.62
N GLU A 148 12.23 8.82 8.64
CA GLU A 148 11.89 9.96 7.80
C GLU A 148 11.29 11.13 8.61
N VAL A 149 10.39 10.84 9.56
CA VAL A 149 9.79 11.87 10.44
C VAL A 149 10.82 12.39 11.45
N THR A 150 11.72 11.54 11.94
CA THR A 150 12.82 11.95 12.82
C THR A 150 13.70 13.00 12.12
N GLU A 151 14.14 12.70 10.90
CA GLU A 151 14.97 13.61 10.10
C GLU A 151 14.25 14.94 9.82
N ALA A 152 12.94 14.89 9.54
CA ALA A 152 12.13 16.10 9.37
C ALA A 152 12.08 16.93 10.65
N ILE A 153 11.78 16.35 11.81
CA ILE A 153 11.74 17.06 13.10
C ILE A 153 13.11 17.68 13.43
N GLU A 154 14.20 16.94 13.22
CA GLU A 154 15.56 17.46 13.45
C GLU A 154 15.90 18.61 12.51
N SER A 155 15.44 18.54 11.25
CA SER A 155 15.61 19.64 10.28
C SER A 155 14.89 20.89 10.73
N GLU A 156 13.63 20.76 11.20
CA GLU A 156 12.82 21.86 11.71
C GLU A 156 13.46 22.52 12.96
N ARG A 157 14.01 21.72 13.87
CA ARG A 157 14.78 22.23 15.03
C ARG A 157 16.05 22.94 14.63
N ARG A 158 16.85 22.39 13.70
CA ARG A 158 18.09 23.04 13.21
C ARG A 158 17.83 24.40 12.58
N ARG A 159 16.70 24.58 11.88
CA ARG A 159 16.33 25.90 11.31
C ARG A 159 15.64 26.83 12.32
N GLY A 160 15.42 26.40 13.55
CA GLY A 160 14.79 27.19 14.60
C GLY A 160 13.28 27.33 14.51
N ALA A 161 12.59 26.53 13.66
CA ALA A 161 11.13 26.56 13.52
C ALA A 161 10.42 25.72 14.60
N ALA A 162 11.04 24.64 15.03
CA ALA A 162 10.54 23.79 16.08
C ALA A 162 11.42 23.89 17.35
N PRO A 163 10.83 23.91 18.57
CA PRO A 163 11.58 23.95 19.80
C PRO A 163 12.28 22.62 20.10
N ASP A 164 13.34 22.66 20.87
CA ASP A 164 13.89 21.47 21.51
C ASP A 164 12.92 20.89 22.55
N GLY A 165 13.00 19.59 22.78
CA GLY A 165 12.11 18.92 23.73
C GLY A 165 12.29 17.41 23.74
N ILE A 166 11.21 16.66 23.56
CA ILE A 166 11.24 15.19 23.44
C ILE A 166 12.25 14.79 22.34
N PRO A 167 13.10 13.79 22.55
CA PRO A 167 14.01 13.29 21.48
C PRO A 167 13.24 13.08 20.18
N ALA A 168 13.77 13.57 19.06
CA ALA A 168 13.06 13.58 17.77
C ALA A 168 12.56 12.19 17.37
N ARG A 169 13.39 11.15 17.61
CA ARG A 169 13.01 9.77 17.31
C ARG A 169 11.87 9.27 18.19
N ASP A 170 11.84 9.61 19.49
CA ASP A 170 10.77 9.19 20.39
C ASP A 170 9.45 9.86 19.97
N LEU A 171 9.50 11.16 19.66
CA LEU A 171 8.35 11.91 19.15
C LEU A 171 7.86 11.33 17.83
N ALA A 172 8.75 11.07 16.88
CA ALA A 172 8.42 10.45 15.58
C ALA A 172 7.77 9.07 15.77
N THR A 173 8.27 8.26 16.71
CA THR A 173 7.72 6.93 17.02
C THR A 173 6.28 7.04 17.53
N VAL A 174 6.00 7.94 18.46
CA VAL A 174 4.64 8.14 19.01
C VAL A 174 3.70 8.68 17.92
N LEU A 175 4.13 9.68 17.17
CA LEU A 175 3.32 10.26 16.09
C LEU A 175 3.00 9.21 15.02
N ASN A 176 3.98 8.41 14.60
CA ASN A 176 3.77 7.35 13.61
C ASN A 176 2.81 6.27 14.12
N SER A 177 2.95 5.83 15.38
CA SER A 177 2.04 4.86 16.01
C SER A 177 0.60 5.41 16.10
N MET A 178 0.46 6.71 16.37
CA MET A 178 -0.85 7.39 16.39
C MET A 178 -1.46 7.40 14.97
N VAL A 179 -0.69 7.75 13.93
CA VAL A 179 -1.16 7.74 12.55
C VAL A 179 -1.59 6.34 12.15
N GLU A 180 -0.73 5.33 12.36
CA GLU A 180 -1.02 3.92 12.08
C GLU A 180 -2.34 3.49 12.73
N ARG A 181 -2.48 3.72 14.04
CA ARG A 181 -3.66 3.31 14.78
C ARG A 181 -4.92 4.04 14.31
N SER A 182 -4.82 5.34 14.01
CA SER A 182 -5.94 6.14 13.55
C SER A 182 -6.42 5.70 12.17
N LEU A 183 -5.49 5.50 11.21
CA LEU A 183 -5.79 4.96 9.89
C LEU A 183 -6.49 3.59 9.99
N PHE A 184 -5.92 2.69 10.77
CA PHE A 184 -6.50 1.36 10.96
C PHE A 184 -7.91 1.43 11.55
N SER A 185 -8.11 2.20 12.64
CA SER A 185 -9.43 2.29 13.29
C SER A 185 -10.48 2.87 12.36
N THR A 186 -10.12 3.91 11.60
CA THR A 186 -11.04 4.59 10.67
C THR A 186 -11.42 3.68 9.50
N PHE A 187 -10.44 3.00 8.87
CA PHE A 187 -10.70 2.24 7.64
C PHE A 187 -11.10 0.78 7.87
N ALA A 188 -10.91 0.24 9.08
CA ALA A 188 -11.41 -1.09 9.49
C ALA A 188 -12.71 -1.04 10.29
N ASP A 189 -13.36 0.13 10.39
CA ASP A 189 -14.59 0.36 11.18
C ASP A 189 -14.48 -0.13 12.63
N THR A 190 -13.30 0.09 13.26
CA THR A 190 -13.00 -0.39 14.60
C THR A 190 -13.08 0.76 15.61
N ALA A 191 -14.14 0.79 16.39
CA ALA A 191 -14.33 1.83 17.41
C ALA A 191 -13.33 1.70 18.59
N PRO A 192 -12.87 2.81 19.19
CA PRO A 192 -13.15 4.19 18.78
C PRO A 192 -12.34 4.61 17.54
N ALA A 193 -12.94 5.39 16.64
CA ALA A 193 -12.31 5.89 15.43
C ALA A 193 -12.61 7.39 15.22
N VAL A 194 -11.68 8.09 14.59
CA VAL A 194 -11.92 9.44 14.07
C VAL A 194 -12.69 9.29 12.75
N PRO A 195 -13.77 10.06 12.51
CA PRO A 195 -14.46 10.05 11.21
C PRO A 195 -13.49 10.38 10.06
N GLU A 196 -13.66 9.68 8.93
CA GLU A 196 -12.75 9.77 7.77
C GLU A 196 -12.57 11.23 7.30
N GLU A 197 -13.66 11.99 7.22
CA GLU A 197 -13.66 13.39 6.79
C GLU A 197 -12.90 14.36 7.72
N ARG A 198 -12.59 13.95 8.94
CA ARG A 198 -11.84 14.75 9.93
C ARG A 198 -10.46 14.19 10.23
N LEU A 199 -10.14 12.99 9.70
CA LEU A 199 -8.93 12.27 10.06
C LEU A 199 -7.67 13.06 9.75
N LEU A 200 -7.52 13.54 8.50
CA LEU A 200 -6.32 14.27 8.08
C LEU A 200 -6.14 15.56 8.88
N ASP A 201 -7.18 16.36 9.03
CA ASP A 201 -7.11 17.62 9.78
C ASP A 201 -6.74 17.38 11.25
N THR A 202 -7.28 16.33 11.85
CA THR A 202 -6.95 15.93 13.22
C THR A 202 -5.49 15.53 13.35
N LEU A 203 -4.98 14.70 12.44
CA LEU A 203 -3.59 14.27 12.45
C LEU A 203 -2.62 15.44 12.26
N VAL A 204 -2.88 16.31 11.28
CA VAL A 204 -2.05 17.49 11.02
C VAL A 204 -2.03 18.41 12.25
N SER A 205 -3.19 18.70 12.85
CA SER A 205 -3.26 19.52 14.06
C SER A 205 -2.43 18.94 15.22
N VAL A 206 -2.47 17.62 15.44
CA VAL A 206 -1.65 16.97 16.46
C VAL A 206 -0.16 17.07 16.14
N PHE A 207 0.25 16.90 14.88
CA PHE A 207 1.64 17.09 14.45
C PHE A 207 2.10 18.52 14.71
N MET A 208 1.31 19.53 14.33
CA MET A 208 1.62 20.94 14.56
C MET A 208 1.77 21.24 16.05
N GLY A 209 0.86 20.75 16.89
CA GLY A 209 0.95 20.91 18.34
C GLY A 209 2.17 20.23 18.95
N ALA A 210 2.44 18.98 18.56
CA ALA A 210 3.49 18.17 19.14
C ALA A 210 4.92 18.60 18.71
N ILE A 211 5.09 19.04 17.45
CA ILE A 211 6.39 19.38 16.88
C ILE A 211 6.72 20.86 17.11
N TYR A 212 5.76 21.77 16.92
CA TYR A 212 5.99 23.23 16.93
C TYR A 212 5.44 23.94 18.18
N GLY A 213 4.69 23.23 19.03
CA GLY A 213 4.03 23.84 20.20
C GLY A 213 2.88 24.78 19.84
N ARG A 214 2.30 24.59 18.64
CA ARG A 214 1.18 25.41 18.11
C ARG A 214 -0.10 24.57 18.17
N ALA A 215 -1.13 25.12 18.81
CA ALA A 215 -2.48 24.55 18.84
C ALA A 215 -3.39 25.27 17.85
#